data_35d823fefa03ad1611f3366a7dcdb757
#
_entry.id   35d823fefa03ad1611f3366a7dcdb757
#
_cell.length_a   1.000
_cell.length_b   1.000
_cell.length_c   1.000
_cell.angle_alpha   90.00
_cell.angle_beta   90.00
_cell.angle_gamma   90.00
#
_symmetry.space_group_name_H-M   'P 1'
#
loop_
_entity.id
_entity.type
_entity.pdbx_description
1 polymer ?
#
loop_
_entity_poly.entity_id
_entity_poly.type
_entity_poly.pdbx_seq_one_letter_code
_entity_poly.pdbx_strand_id
1 'polypeptide(L)'
;MCTIGTLRLGGDEYLLFKNKDFGRKSFEDQIVLSSDVVGIRGVSTWANVDSSQDQFSGISIGANRHGLFCCDANVREDPVTGWNYDLLTEIALNEGTDVESAINAVDKAVGRHPYWCSNLMLIDSATSAAIEVHGNEIAVERHPDCLTRTNHHLLFNVSQLDEDAITSESRLSFSQKRLANVSGVKDIYALQASHDNGWTGICNHEIHQTVYSYVLHCRNGEISFMVKQGRPCDRGVYRDLTPPIGGEWSPEAEVLFRSSYPSIAA
;
A
#
# COMPACT_ATOMS: atom_id res chain seq x y z
N MET A 1 -8.99 -2.69 6.84
CA MET A 1 -7.94 -3.77 6.87
C MET A 1 -7.22 -3.77 5.56
N CYS A 2 -5.98 -4.23 5.50
CA CYS A 2 -5.19 -4.28 4.27
C CYS A 2 -4.26 -5.50 4.29
N THR A 3 -3.83 -5.95 3.11
CA THR A 3 -2.68 -6.84 2.94
C THR A 3 -1.74 -6.17 1.96
N ILE A 4 -0.49 -5.99 2.37
CA ILE A 4 0.55 -5.29 1.61
C ILE A 4 1.81 -6.14 1.53
N GLY A 5 2.58 -5.97 0.47
CA GLY A 5 3.85 -6.68 0.35
C GLY A 5 4.68 -6.27 -0.84
N THR A 6 5.92 -6.72 -0.81
CA THR A 6 6.94 -6.49 -1.82
C THR A 6 7.53 -7.81 -2.30
N LEU A 7 8.00 -7.86 -3.55
CA LEU A 7 8.67 -9.01 -4.12
C LEU A 7 9.66 -8.56 -5.18
N ARG A 8 10.84 -9.16 -5.18
CA ARG A 8 11.83 -9.10 -6.26
C ARG A 8 11.75 -10.36 -7.10
N LEU A 9 11.63 -10.20 -8.41
CA LEU A 9 11.52 -11.31 -9.36
C LEU A 9 12.87 -11.69 -9.99
N GLY A 10 13.94 -10.95 -9.64
CA GLY A 10 15.30 -11.12 -10.15
C GLY A 10 15.71 -10.04 -11.15
N GLY A 11 17.01 -9.80 -11.30
CA GLY A 11 17.52 -8.65 -12.07
C GLY A 11 16.96 -7.33 -11.54
N ASP A 12 16.52 -6.47 -12.46
CA ASP A 12 15.92 -5.17 -12.16
C ASP A 12 14.37 -5.24 -12.14
N GLU A 13 13.80 -6.42 -11.85
CA GLU A 13 12.36 -6.62 -11.78
C GLU A 13 11.89 -6.76 -10.33
N TYR A 14 10.98 -5.89 -9.92
CA TYR A 14 10.40 -5.88 -8.58
C TYR A 14 8.98 -5.31 -8.59
N LEU A 15 8.23 -5.64 -7.54
CA LEU A 15 6.86 -5.17 -7.39
C LEU A 15 6.48 -4.91 -5.94
N LEU A 16 5.45 -4.07 -5.78
CA LEU A 16 4.75 -3.81 -4.54
C LEU A 16 3.26 -4.00 -4.78
N PHE A 17 2.57 -4.68 -3.86
CA PHE A 17 1.13 -4.89 -3.97
C PHE A 17 0.39 -4.47 -2.71
N LYS A 18 -0.89 -4.10 -2.88
CA LYS A 18 -1.79 -3.74 -1.79
C LYS A 18 -3.23 -4.14 -2.12
N ASN A 19 -3.90 -4.81 -1.19
CA ASN A 19 -5.35 -4.83 -1.11
C ASN A 19 -5.79 -3.76 -0.11
N LYS A 20 -6.65 -2.84 -0.57
CA LYS A 20 -7.25 -1.78 0.23
C LYS A 20 -8.64 -2.22 0.65
N ASP A 21 -8.80 -2.48 1.94
CA ASP A 21 -10.09 -2.84 2.52
C ASP A 21 -10.71 -1.63 3.21
N PHE A 22 -11.98 -1.39 2.95
CA PHE A 22 -12.69 -0.23 3.47
C PHE A 22 -14.14 -0.55 3.85
N GLY A 23 -14.69 0.15 4.83
CA GLY A 23 -16.04 -0.08 5.37
C GLY A 23 -17.20 0.37 4.46
N ARG A 24 -16.91 0.79 3.22
CA ARG A 24 -17.91 1.27 2.26
C ARG A 24 -17.87 0.45 0.98
N LYS A 25 -19.05 0.10 0.46
CA LYS A 25 -19.19 -0.69 -0.77
C LYS A 25 -18.80 0.07 -2.03
N SER A 26 -19.03 1.38 -2.05
CA SER A 26 -18.66 2.26 -3.16
C SER A 26 -17.61 3.26 -2.65
N PHE A 27 -16.40 3.14 -3.16
CA PHE A 27 -15.30 4.01 -2.82
C PHE A 27 -14.57 4.41 -4.10
N GLU A 28 -14.31 5.71 -4.25
CA GLU A 28 -13.53 6.25 -5.36
C GLU A 28 -12.15 6.69 -4.88
N ASP A 29 -11.13 6.22 -5.57
CA ASP A 29 -9.76 6.70 -5.33
C ASP A 29 -9.59 8.14 -5.81
N GLN A 30 -8.74 8.88 -5.10
CA GLN A 30 -8.22 10.16 -5.58
C GLN A 30 -6.76 10.00 -6.00
N ILE A 31 -6.47 10.35 -7.26
CA ILE A 31 -5.14 10.22 -7.84
C ILE A 31 -4.29 11.44 -7.47
N VAL A 32 -3.11 11.18 -6.90
CA VAL A 32 -2.00 12.14 -6.79
C VAL A 32 -1.08 11.92 -7.98
N LEU A 33 -0.81 12.97 -8.74
CA LEU A 33 0.06 12.89 -9.90
C LEU A 33 0.82 14.19 -10.09
N SER A 34 2.14 14.06 -10.22
CA SER A 34 3.08 15.12 -10.55
C SER A 34 4.22 14.55 -11.39
N SER A 35 5.14 15.39 -11.84
CA SER A 35 6.37 14.91 -12.50
C SER A 35 7.23 13.98 -11.67
N ASP A 36 7.09 14.01 -10.34
CA ASP A 36 7.95 13.28 -9.42
C ASP A 36 7.29 12.06 -8.78
N VAL A 37 5.96 12.10 -8.60
CA VAL A 37 5.22 11.08 -7.85
C VAL A 37 3.89 10.77 -8.51
N VAL A 38 3.56 9.48 -8.56
CA VAL A 38 2.22 8.95 -8.80
C VAL A 38 1.75 8.20 -7.56
N GLY A 39 0.50 8.40 -7.16
CA GLY A 39 -0.04 7.69 -6.01
C GLY A 39 -1.54 7.85 -5.87
N ILE A 40 -2.06 7.17 -4.85
CA ILE A 40 -3.46 7.22 -4.46
C ILE A 40 -3.55 7.87 -3.09
N ARG A 41 -4.42 8.83 -2.93
CA ARG A 41 -4.67 9.49 -1.65
C ARG A 41 -5.04 8.50 -0.56
N GLY A 42 -4.50 8.71 0.61
CA GLY A 42 -4.93 8.08 1.83
C GLY A 42 -6.28 8.62 2.30
N VAL A 43 -6.95 7.87 3.17
CA VAL A 43 -8.27 8.22 3.70
C VAL A 43 -8.19 8.34 5.21
N SER A 44 -8.34 9.54 5.74
CA SER A 44 -8.30 9.83 7.18
C SER A 44 -9.70 9.86 7.80
N THR A 45 -10.43 8.74 7.71
CA THR A 45 -11.81 8.67 8.25
C THR A 45 -11.92 8.12 9.67
N TRP A 46 -10.80 7.84 10.32
CA TRP A 46 -10.80 6.97 11.49
C TRP A 46 -10.98 7.68 12.82
N ALA A 47 -10.28 8.78 13.04
CA ALA A 47 -10.18 9.37 14.38
C ALA A 47 -10.96 10.66 14.48
N ASN A 48 -12.01 10.67 15.28
CA ASN A 48 -12.73 11.87 15.74
C ASN A 48 -13.24 12.82 14.64
N VAL A 49 -13.31 12.33 13.40
CA VAL A 49 -13.83 13.09 12.27
C VAL A 49 -15.27 12.65 12.05
N ASP A 50 -16.14 13.62 11.80
CA ASP A 50 -17.51 13.37 11.38
C ASP A 50 -17.50 12.38 10.20
N SER A 51 -18.04 11.19 10.41
CA SER A 51 -18.06 10.08 9.45
C SER A 51 -18.81 10.41 8.15
N SER A 52 -19.44 11.59 8.06
CA SER A 52 -20.13 12.09 6.87
C SER A 52 -19.18 12.66 5.82
N GLN A 53 -17.91 12.94 6.16
CA GLN A 53 -16.94 13.54 5.24
C GLN A 53 -15.68 12.67 5.13
N ASP A 54 -15.43 12.13 3.93
CA ASP A 54 -14.16 11.51 3.60
C ASP A 54 -13.08 12.59 3.51
N GLN A 55 -12.14 12.56 4.44
CA GLN A 55 -10.97 13.44 4.39
C GLN A 55 -9.80 12.68 3.78
N PHE A 56 -9.32 13.16 2.66
CA PHE A 56 -8.14 12.61 2.01
C PHE A 56 -6.89 13.35 2.48
N SER A 57 -5.89 12.60 2.93
CA SER A 57 -4.59 13.14 3.34
C SER A 57 -3.47 12.16 3.02
N GLY A 58 -2.32 12.67 2.64
CA GLY A 58 -1.17 11.84 2.32
C GLY A 58 -1.39 10.91 1.11
N ILE A 59 -0.53 9.91 1.00
CA ILE A 59 -0.55 8.87 -0.05
C ILE A 59 -0.64 7.50 0.60
N SER A 60 -1.54 6.66 0.14
CA SER A 60 -1.76 5.30 0.65
C SER A 60 -0.96 4.24 -0.11
N ILE A 61 -0.63 4.50 -1.37
CA ILE A 61 0.25 3.71 -2.22
C ILE A 61 0.73 4.59 -3.36
N GLY A 62 1.99 4.46 -3.74
CA GLY A 62 2.54 5.23 -4.86
C GLY A 62 3.95 4.82 -5.25
N ALA A 63 4.43 5.46 -6.31
CA ALA A 63 5.78 5.36 -6.83
C ALA A 63 6.34 6.75 -7.10
N ASN A 64 7.66 6.91 -7.02
CA ASN A 64 8.32 8.12 -7.48
C ASN A 64 9.16 7.87 -8.74
N ARG A 65 9.64 8.95 -9.34
CA ARG A 65 10.45 8.91 -10.57
C ARG A 65 11.79 8.18 -10.45
N HIS A 66 12.23 7.87 -9.22
CA HIS A 66 13.46 7.13 -8.95
C HIS A 66 13.24 5.61 -8.91
N GLY A 67 11.99 5.14 -9.07
CA GLY A 67 11.63 3.74 -8.97
C GLY A 67 11.42 3.26 -7.53
N LEU A 68 11.35 4.17 -6.56
CA LEU A 68 10.95 3.83 -5.21
C LEU A 68 9.43 3.67 -5.14
N PHE A 69 8.96 2.53 -4.61
CA PHE A 69 7.55 2.27 -4.31
C PHE A 69 7.32 2.26 -2.81
N CYS A 70 6.20 2.82 -2.39
CA CYS A 70 5.77 2.80 -0.99
C CYS A 70 4.26 2.61 -0.88
N CYS A 71 3.83 1.85 0.13
CA CYS A 71 2.43 1.79 0.57
C CYS A 71 2.35 1.55 2.07
N ASP A 72 1.16 1.77 2.62
CA ASP A 72 0.87 1.60 4.03
C ASP A 72 -0.26 0.60 4.32
N ALA A 73 -0.38 0.22 5.59
CA ALA A 73 -1.51 -0.48 6.17
C ALA A 73 -1.72 -0.01 7.61
N ASN A 74 -2.97 0.30 7.95
CA ASN A 74 -3.33 0.65 9.32
C ASN A 74 -3.04 -0.50 10.29
N VAL A 75 -2.52 -0.17 11.46
CA VAL A 75 -2.52 -1.03 12.65
C VAL A 75 -3.44 -0.35 13.66
N ARG A 76 -4.49 -1.07 14.08
CA ARG A 76 -5.50 -0.50 14.98
C ARG A 76 -4.92 -0.23 16.34
N GLU A 77 -5.20 0.96 16.85
CA GLU A 77 -4.91 1.40 18.20
C GLU A 77 -6.14 2.07 18.82
N ASP A 78 -6.24 2.06 20.14
CA ASP A 78 -7.30 2.71 20.88
C ASP A 78 -6.74 3.31 22.19
N PRO A 79 -6.79 4.65 22.40
CA PRO A 79 -7.28 5.66 21.43
C PRO A 79 -6.28 5.91 20.31
N VAL A 80 -6.78 6.30 19.13
CA VAL A 80 -5.94 6.76 18.02
C VAL A 80 -5.32 8.10 18.41
N THR A 81 -3.99 8.19 18.29
CA THR A 81 -3.24 9.39 18.68
C THR A 81 -2.25 9.81 17.59
N GLY A 82 -2.08 11.12 17.43
CA GLY A 82 -1.10 11.68 16.48
C GLY A 82 -1.65 11.98 15.10
N TRP A 83 -0.77 11.98 14.11
CA TRP A 83 -1.05 12.33 12.73
C TRP A 83 -1.37 11.09 11.88
N ASN A 84 -2.06 11.30 10.78
CA ASN A 84 -2.37 10.22 9.85
C ASN A 84 -1.10 9.68 9.19
N TYR A 85 -0.93 8.35 9.23
CA TYR A 85 0.23 7.63 8.67
C TYR A 85 0.34 7.71 7.14
N ASP A 86 -0.74 8.01 6.40
CA ASP A 86 -0.67 8.22 4.94
C ASP A 86 0.32 9.34 4.58
N LEU A 87 0.54 10.29 5.50
CA LEU A 87 1.56 11.34 5.35
C LEU A 87 2.98 10.77 5.35
N LEU A 88 3.24 9.65 6.01
CA LEU A 88 4.56 9.02 6.03
C LEU A 88 4.88 8.36 4.69
N THR A 89 3.89 7.74 4.02
CA THR A 89 4.05 7.25 2.64
C THR A 89 4.31 8.43 1.68
N GLU A 90 3.62 9.55 1.85
CA GLU A 90 3.86 10.76 1.04
C GLU A 90 5.28 11.32 1.27
N ILE A 91 5.75 11.40 2.52
CA ILE A 91 7.11 11.82 2.87
C ILE A 91 8.15 10.87 2.26
N ALA A 92 7.95 9.55 2.40
CA ALA A 92 8.85 8.55 1.83
C ALA A 92 9.03 8.71 0.32
N LEU A 93 7.94 8.96 -0.41
CA LEU A 93 7.96 9.12 -1.87
C LEU A 93 8.51 10.47 -2.33
N ASN A 94 8.28 11.55 -1.57
CA ASN A 94 8.75 12.89 -1.96
C ASN A 94 10.21 13.15 -1.56
N GLU A 95 10.67 12.61 -0.43
CA GLU A 95 12.01 12.87 0.10
C GLU A 95 12.99 11.72 -0.19
N GLY A 96 12.50 10.49 -0.42
CA GLY A 96 13.33 9.32 -0.70
C GLY A 96 13.66 9.17 -2.19
N THR A 97 14.93 8.84 -2.49
CA THR A 97 15.37 8.41 -3.82
C THR A 97 15.55 6.89 -3.91
N ASP A 98 15.62 6.24 -2.75
CA ASP A 98 15.78 4.81 -2.53
C ASP A 98 15.18 4.42 -1.18
N VAL A 99 15.18 3.11 -0.87
CA VAL A 99 14.60 2.59 0.38
C VAL A 99 15.28 3.19 1.61
N GLU A 100 16.61 3.33 1.62
CA GLU A 100 17.33 3.81 2.82
C GLU A 100 17.09 5.30 3.07
N SER A 101 17.10 6.13 2.04
CA SER A 101 16.76 7.55 2.18
C SER A 101 15.29 7.77 2.58
N ALA A 102 14.38 6.94 2.09
CA ALA A 102 12.98 6.97 2.51
C ALA A 102 12.80 6.57 3.99
N ILE A 103 13.50 5.53 4.47
CA ILE A 103 13.50 5.15 5.89
C ILE A 103 13.97 6.33 6.75
N ASN A 104 15.07 6.99 6.36
CA ASN A 104 15.60 8.15 7.09
C ASN A 104 14.62 9.34 7.11
N ALA A 105 13.89 9.56 6.00
CA ALA A 105 12.86 10.61 5.93
C ALA A 105 11.68 10.33 6.88
N VAL A 106 11.21 9.07 6.89
CA VAL A 106 10.14 8.61 7.79
C VAL A 106 10.57 8.71 9.25
N ASP A 107 11.76 8.21 9.61
CA ASP A 107 12.29 8.27 10.97
C ASP A 107 12.38 9.72 11.48
N LYS A 108 12.88 10.62 10.66
CA LYS A 108 12.96 12.05 10.96
C LYS A 108 11.57 12.69 11.15
N ALA A 109 10.57 12.27 10.40
CA ALA A 109 9.20 12.76 10.53
C ALA A 109 8.56 12.27 11.83
N VAL A 110 8.66 10.96 12.11
CA VAL A 110 8.15 10.31 13.31
C VAL A 110 8.82 10.85 14.58
N GLY A 111 10.12 11.15 14.53
CA GLY A 111 10.84 11.80 15.65
C GLY A 111 10.36 13.22 15.98
N ARG A 112 9.56 13.87 15.11
CA ARG A 112 9.01 15.21 15.35
C ARG A 112 7.59 15.20 15.89
N HIS A 113 6.78 14.22 15.46
CA HIS A 113 5.36 14.11 15.79
C HIS A 113 4.97 12.63 15.91
N PRO A 114 4.08 12.27 16.85
CA PRO A 114 3.50 10.94 16.87
C PRO A 114 2.59 10.74 15.65
N TYR A 115 2.58 9.52 15.12
CA TYR A 115 1.69 9.08 14.05
C TYR A 115 0.85 7.90 14.52
N TRP A 116 -0.30 7.70 13.91
CA TRP A 116 -1.13 6.52 14.13
C TRP A 116 -0.33 5.26 13.79
N CYS A 117 -0.58 4.19 14.54
CA CYS A 117 0.06 2.91 14.32
C CYS A 117 -0.18 2.40 12.90
N SER A 118 0.89 1.99 12.25
CA SER A 118 0.85 1.54 10.86
C SER A 118 2.04 0.67 10.49
N ASN A 119 1.90 -0.01 9.35
CA ASN A 119 2.99 -0.67 8.64
C ASN A 119 3.18 0.04 7.28
N LEU A 120 4.42 0.39 6.94
CA LEU A 120 4.78 0.83 5.60
C LEU A 120 5.61 -0.26 4.91
N MET A 121 5.39 -0.42 3.61
CA MET A 121 6.23 -1.29 2.76
C MET A 121 6.94 -0.43 1.72
N LEU A 122 8.25 -0.63 1.60
CA LEU A 122 9.09 0.06 0.63
C LEU A 122 9.85 -0.96 -0.22
N ILE A 123 10.07 -0.63 -1.49
CA ILE A 123 10.92 -1.40 -2.38
C ILE A 123 11.50 -0.50 -3.47
N ASP A 124 12.76 -0.78 -3.83
CA ASP A 124 13.47 -0.27 -4.99
C ASP A 124 14.22 -1.39 -5.72
N SER A 125 15.08 -1.06 -6.65
CA SER A 125 15.88 -2.03 -7.40
C SER A 125 16.92 -2.78 -6.54
N ALA A 126 17.26 -2.28 -5.34
CA ALA A 126 18.32 -2.85 -4.49
C ALA A 126 17.76 -3.69 -3.34
N THR A 127 16.70 -3.24 -2.68
CA THR A 127 16.19 -3.86 -1.45
C THR A 127 14.72 -3.58 -1.21
N SER A 128 14.13 -4.29 -0.25
CA SER A 128 12.83 -3.97 0.32
C SER A 128 12.89 -3.81 1.84
N ALA A 129 11.99 -3.01 2.39
CA ALA A 129 11.86 -2.80 3.82
C ALA A 129 10.39 -2.73 4.26
N ALA A 130 10.15 -3.19 5.47
CA ALA A 130 8.94 -2.90 6.23
C ALA A 130 9.30 -1.96 7.37
N ILE A 131 8.56 -0.87 7.51
CA ILE A 131 8.64 0.04 8.65
C ILE A 131 7.36 -0.14 9.47
N GLU A 132 7.50 -0.49 10.73
CA GLU A 132 6.42 -0.45 11.70
C GLU A 132 6.50 0.88 12.45
N VAL A 133 5.36 1.57 12.56
CA VAL A 133 5.25 2.86 13.22
C VAL A 133 4.36 2.73 14.43
N HIS A 134 4.86 3.15 15.60
CA HIS A 134 4.13 3.18 16.85
C HIS A 134 4.34 4.52 17.56
N GLY A 135 3.37 5.43 17.42
CA GLY A 135 3.47 6.76 17.98
C GLY A 135 4.64 7.56 17.36
N ASN A 136 5.69 7.78 18.14
CA ASN A 136 6.91 8.50 17.73
C ASN A 136 8.14 7.60 17.58
N GLU A 137 7.93 6.31 17.39
CA GLU A 137 8.99 5.31 17.21
C GLU A 137 8.77 4.52 15.93
N ILE A 138 9.86 4.08 15.30
CA ILE A 138 9.83 3.15 14.18
C ILE A 138 10.67 1.91 14.49
N ALA A 139 10.26 0.79 13.92
CA ALA A 139 11.07 -0.42 13.82
C ALA A 139 11.15 -0.86 12.36
N VAL A 140 12.32 -1.31 11.91
CA VAL A 140 12.58 -1.56 10.49
C VAL A 140 13.08 -2.99 10.28
N GLU A 141 12.41 -3.72 9.38
CA GLU A 141 12.89 -4.99 8.84
C GLU A 141 13.29 -4.79 7.37
N ARG A 142 14.44 -5.34 6.97
CA ARG A 142 14.93 -5.36 5.59
C ARG A 142 15.01 -6.77 5.08
N HIS A 143 14.65 -6.97 3.83
CA HIS A 143 14.75 -8.28 3.18
C HIS A 143 15.11 -8.13 1.70
N PRO A 144 16.06 -8.92 1.18
CA PRO A 144 16.48 -8.80 -0.21
C PRO A 144 15.41 -9.27 -1.21
N ASP A 145 14.53 -10.19 -0.84
CA ASP A 145 13.64 -10.84 -1.81
C ASP A 145 12.18 -10.43 -1.65
N CYS A 146 11.57 -10.66 -0.47
CA CYS A 146 10.17 -10.35 -0.27
C CYS A 146 9.83 -10.06 1.19
N LEU A 147 8.84 -9.20 1.39
CA LEU A 147 8.22 -8.91 2.68
C LEU A 147 6.71 -8.80 2.51
N THR A 148 5.97 -9.08 3.58
CA THR A 148 4.53 -8.83 3.63
C THR A 148 4.12 -8.40 5.03
N ARG A 149 3.10 -7.55 5.09
CA ARG A 149 2.48 -7.06 6.31
C ARG A 149 0.97 -7.02 6.15
N THR A 150 0.31 -7.06 7.28
CA THR A 150 -1.13 -6.87 7.41
C THR A 150 -1.40 -5.77 8.44
N ASN A 151 -2.35 -5.95 9.34
CA ASN A 151 -2.79 -4.90 10.25
C ASN A 151 -2.30 -5.11 11.69
N HIS A 152 -1.14 -5.73 11.87
CA HIS A 152 -0.48 -5.89 13.17
C HIS A 152 1.02 -5.68 13.06
N HIS A 153 1.65 -5.34 14.16
CA HIS A 153 3.09 -5.22 14.28
C HIS A 153 3.73 -6.59 14.55
N LEU A 154 4.93 -6.81 14.01
CA LEU A 154 5.78 -7.99 14.29
C LEU A 154 6.99 -7.62 15.13
N LEU A 155 7.47 -6.38 15.01
CA LEU A 155 8.69 -5.90 15.67
C LEU A 155 8.38 -5.20 16.99
N PHE A 156 7.22 -4.51 17.08
CA PHE A 156 6.73 -3.97 18.33
C PHE A 156 5.89 -5.00 19.07
N ASN A 157 6.19 -5.21 20.36
CA ASN A 157 5.40 -6.08 21.22
C ASN A 157 4.19 -5.30 21.78
N VAL A 158 3.22 -5.07 20.94
CA VAL A 158 1.99 -4.32 21.27
C VAL A 158 0.82 -5.29 21.30
N SER A 159 0.04 -5.24 22.37
CA SER A 159 -1.20 -6.02 22.48
C SER A 159 -2.22 -5.54 21.47
N GLN A 160 -2.71 -6.43 20.61
CA GLN A 160 -3.75 -6.14 19.64
C GLN A 160 -5.15 -6.46 20.16
N LEU A 161 -6.15 -5.81 19.59
CA LEU A 161 -7.55 -6.14 19.84
C LEU A 161 -7.87 -7.51 19.19
N ASP A 162 -8.36 -8.46 19.96
CA ASP A 162 -8.49 -9.88 19.58
C ASP A 162 -9.19 -10.14 18.24
N GLU A 163 -10.24 -9.37 17.91
CA GLU A 163 -11.01 -9.57 16.68
C GLU A 163 -10.22 -9.25 15.41
N ASP A 164 -9.32 -8.25 15.46
CA ASP A 164 -8.49 -7.86 14.33
C ASP A 164 -7.24 -8.76 14.20
N ALA A 165 -6.72 -9.27 15.31
CA ALA A 165 -5.52 -10.09 15.34
C ALA A 165 -5.69 -11.39 14.54
N ILE A 166 -6.77 -12.11 14.75
CA ILE A 166 -7.01 -13.45 14.14
C ILE A 166 -6.98 -13.37 12.61
N THR A 167 -7.71 -12.43 12.02
CA THR A 167 -7.75 -12.28 10.55
C THR A 167 -6.45 -11.71 10.00
N SER A 168 -5.80 -10.82 10.74
CA SER A 168 -4.54 -10.20 10.37
C SER A 168 -3.40 -11.21 10.34
N GLU A 169 -3.26 -12.05 11.35
CA GLU A 169 -2.26 -13.11 11.44
C GLU A 169 -2.47 -14.20 10.37
N SER A 170 -3.73 -14.61 10.15
CA SER A 170 -4.08 -15.59 9.11
C SER A 170 -3.67 -15.09 7.73
N ARG A 171 -4.04 -13.85 7.36
CA ARG A 171 -3.67 -13.23 6.08
C ARG A 171 -2.16 -13.07 5.92
N LEU A 172 -1.44 -12.73 7.00
CA LEU A 172 0.01 -12.66 6.99
C LEU A 172 0.63 -14.02 6.70
N SER A 173 0.26 -15.05 7.47
CA SER A 173 0.79 -16.41 7.31
C SER A 173 0.53 -16.96 5.90
N PHE A 174 -0.66 -16.70 5.35
CA PHE A 174 -1.02 -17.13 4.00
C PHE A 174 -0.20 -16.38 2.94
N SER A 175 -0.10 -15.06 3.04
CA SER A 175 0.66 -14.25 2.07
C SER A 175 2.14 -14.60 2.07
N GLN A 176 2.77 -14.85 3.24
CA GLN A 176 4.15 -15.31 3.33
C GLN A 176 4.38 -16.65 2.60
N LYS A 177 3.49 -17.62 2.82
CA LYS A 177 3.57 -18.93 2.15
C LYS A 177 3.40 -18.82 0.63
N ARG A 178 2.52 -17.94 0.18
CA ARG A 178 2.25 -17.73 -1.24
C ARG A 178 3.39 -17.00 -1.92
N LEU A 179 3.92 -15.94 -1.33
CA LEU A 179 5.02 -15.15 -1.89
C LEU A 179 6.25 -15.98 -2.19
N ALA A 180 6.56 -16.99 -1.39
CA ALA A 180 7.67 -17.91 -1.62
C ALA A 180 7.59 -18.68 -2.96
N ASN A 181 6.42 -18.71 -3.61
CA ASN A 181 6.19 -19.45 -4.86
C ASN A 181 5.70 -18.55 -6.01
N VAL A 182 5.73 -17.23 -5.83
CA VAL A 182 5.34 -16.27 -6.86
C VAL A 182 6.42 -16.17 -7.92
N SER A 183 6.03 -16.27 -9.18
CA SER A 183 6.91 -16.17 -10.34
C SER A 183 6.63 -14.96 -11.23
N GLY A 184 5.57 -14.22 -10.96
CA GLY A 184 5.21 -13.02 -11.71
C GLY A 184 3.91 -12.37 -11.26
N VAL A 185 3.55 -11.29 -11.92
CA VAL A 185 2.39 -10.43 -11.58
C VAL A 185 1.08 -11.21 -11.49
N LYS A 186 0.86 -12.21 -12.36
CA LYS A 186 -0.37 -13.02 -12.34
C LYS A 186 -0.56 -13.81 -11.03
N ASP A 187 0.55 -14.26 -10.43
CA ASP A 187 0.48 -14.96 -9.14
C ASP A 187 0.12 -14.00 -8.01
N ILE A 188 0.55 -12.73 -8.12
CA ILE A 188 0.10 -11.66 -7.20
C ILE A 188 -1.40 -11.41 -7.34
N TYR A 189 -1.95 -11.36 -8.56
CA TYR A 189 -3.40 -11.24 -8.75
C TYR A 189 -4.15 -12.42 -8.10
N ALA A 190 -3.63 -13.64 -8.23
CA ALA A 190 -4.20 -14.82 -7.58
C ALA A 190 -4.09 -14.77 -6.05
N LEU A 191 -2.98 -14.24 -5.52
CA LEU A 191 -2.82 -13.99 -4.09
C LEU A 191 -3.83 -12.95 -3.60
N GLN A 192 -3.94 -11.81 -4.28
CA GLN A 192 -4.88 -10.76 -3.92
C GLN A 192 -6.34 -11.21 -3.96
N ALA A 193 -6.69 -12.13 -4.87
CA ALA A 193 -8.04 -12.69 -5.02
C ALA A 193 -8.33 -13.89 -4.08
N SER A 194 -7.41 -14.27 -3.20
CA SER A 194 -7.54 -15.47 -2.38
C SER A 194 -8.47 -15.30 -1.18
N HIS A 195 -9.16 -16.40 -0.82
CA HIS A 195 -10.05 -16.51 0.33
C HIS A 195 -9.48 -17.50 1.36
N ASP A 196 -8.22 -17.31 1.74
CA ASP A 196 -7.45 -18.16 2.65
C ASP A 196 -8.10 -18.37 4.02
N ASN A 197 -8.88 -17.39 4.47
CA ASN A 197 -9.67 -17.45 5.71
C ASN A 197 -11.16 -17.18 5.43
N GLY A 198 -11.72 -17.82 4.40
CA GLY A 198 -13.10 -17.57 3.98
C GLY A 198 -13.33 -16.12 3.56
N TRP A 199 -14.41 -15.50 4.02
CA TRP A 199 -14.79 -14.15 3.62
C TRP A 199 -13.95 -13.04 4.25
N THR A 200 -13.13 -13.35 5.27
CA THR A 200 -12.20 -12.42 5.93
C THR A 200 -10.75 -12.61 5.48
N GLY A 201 -10.53 -13.29 4.36
CA GLY A 201 -9.22 -13.53 3.77
C GLY A 201 -8.58 -12.29 3.14
N ILE A 202 -7.53 -12.50 2.33
CA ILE A 202 -6.83 -11.41 1.62
C ILE A 202 -7.80 -10.66 0.71
N CYS A 203 -8.66 -11.36 -0.03
CA CYS A 203 -9.84 -10.77 -0.67
C CYS A 203 -10.97 -10.74 0.36
N ASN A 204 -11.19 -9.60 0.98
CA ASN A 204 -12.14 -9.45 2.07
C ASN A 204 -13.54 -9.10 1.55
N HIS A 205 -14.58 -9.78 2.08
CA HIS A 205 -15.99 -9.61 1.70
C HIS A 205 -16.89 -9.12 2.85
N GLU A 206 -16.33 -8.95 4.04
CA GLU A 206 -17.06 -8.58 5.25
C GLU A 206 -17.25 -7.05 5.38
N ILE A 207 -17.37 -6.55 6.61
CA ILE A 207 -17.62 -5.12 6.90
C ILE A 207 -16.58 -4.22 6.26
N HIS A 208 -15.29 -4.64 6.28
CA HIS A 208 -14.19 -3.96 5.61
C HIS A 208 -13.83 -4.73 4.34
N GLN A 209 -14.66 -4.63 3.32
CA GLN A 209 -14.42 -5.34 2.06
C GLN A 209 -13.29 -4.73 1.25
N THR A 210 -12.64 -5.54 0.42
CA THR A 210 -11.64 -5.06 -0.53
C THR A 210 -12.32 -4.17 -1.58
N VAL A 211 -11.94 -2.89 -1.61
CA VAL A 211 -12.50 -1.89 -2.53
C VAL A 211 -11.61 -1.62 -3.73
N TYR A 212 -10.29 -1.82 -3.56
CA TYR A 212 -9.29 -1.75 -4.63
C TYR A 212 -8.15 -2.72 -4.38
N SER A 213 -7.56 -3.18 -5.48
CA SER A 213 -6.31 -3.94 -5.47
C SER A 213 -5.32 -3.31 -6.43
N TYR A 214 -4.08 -3.15 -5.97
CA TYR A 214 -3.01 -2.46 -6.70
C TYR A 214 -1.78 -3.34 -6.81
N VAL A 215 -1.08 -3.22 -7.93
CA VAL A 215 0.29 -3.70 -8.11
C VAL A 215 1.09 -2.61 -8.80
N LEU A 216 2.13 -2.10 -8.14
CA LEU A 216 3.19 -1.33 -8.77
C LEU A 216 4.27 -2.31 -9.20
N HIS A 217 4.71 -2.23 -10.43
CA HIS A 217 5.69 -3.16 -11.02
C HIS A 217 6.73 -2.36 -11.79
N CYS A 218 7.98 -2.58 -11.47
CA CYS A 218 9.10 -2.07 -12.23
C CYS A 218 9.78 -3.23 -12.96
N ARG A 219 10.02 -3.05 -14.25
CA ARG A 219 10.77 -3.98 -15.07
C ARG A 219 11.68 -3.22 -16.02
N ASN A 220 12.99 -3.43 -15.90
CA ASN A 220 13.99 -2.72 -16.72
C ASN A 220 13.85 -1.18 -16.66
N GLY A 221 13.48 -0.64 -15.49
CA GLY A 221 13.26 0.79 -15.28
C GLY A 221 11.88 1.32 -15.72
N GLU A 222 11.08 0.51 -16.40
CA GLU A 222 9.71 0.88 -16.77
C GLU A 222 8.74 0.58 -15.62
N ILE A 223 7.93 1.55 -15.24
CA ILE A 223 6.96 1.44 -14.15
C ILE A 223 5.56 1.24 -14.72
N SER A 224 4.89 0.17 -14.28
CA SER A 224 3.47 -0.07 -14.52
C SER A 224 2.70 0.03 -13.21
N PHE A 225 1.49 0.57 -13.29
CA PHE A 225 0.55 0.64 -12.18
C PHE A 225 -0.72 -0.13 -12.54
N MET A 226 -0.84 -1.36 -12.05
CA MET A 226 -2.00 -2.19 -12.29
C MET A 226 -3.01 -2.00 -11.19
N VAL A 227 -4.24 -1.66 -11.58
CA VAL A 227 -5.32 -1.32 -10.65
C VAL A 227 -6.58 -2.09 -10.98
N LYS A 228 -7.21 -2.67 -9.96
CA LYS A 228 -8.53 -3.25 -10.05
C LYS A 228 -9.44 -2.64 -8.99
N GLN A 229 -10.52 -2.02 -9.45
CA GLN A 229 -11.59 -1.54 -8.58
C GLN A 229 -12.50 -2.70 -8.17
N GLY A 230 -12.98 -2.66 -6.93
CA GLY A 230 -13.78 -3.71 -6.32
C GLY A 230 -12.92 -4.88 -5.83
N ARG A 231 -13.59 -5.97 -5.52
CA ARG A 231 -12.92 -7.16 -5.00
C ARG A 231 -12.14 -7.86 -6.11
N PRO A 232 -10.89 -8.25 -5.86
CA PRO A 232 -10.05 -8.86 -6.90
C PRO A 232 -10.57 -10.21 -7.40
N CYS A 233 -11.40 -10.92 -6.64
CA CYS A 233 -12.06 -12.16 -7.05
C CYS A 233 -13.30 -11.95 -7.95
N ASP A 234 -13.86 -10.74 -8.00
CA ASP A 234 -15.00 -10.43 -8.87
C ASP A 234 -14.59 -10.44 -10.35
N ARG A 235 -15.60 -10.54 -11.23
CA ARG A 235 -15.36 -10.46 -12.69
C ARG A 235 -14.72 -9.11 -13.03
N GLY A 236 -13.81 -9.12 -13.98
CA GLY A 236 -13.08 -7.94 -14.44
C GLY A 236 -11.57 -8.17 -14.42
N VAL A 237 -10.86 -7.23 -15.02
CA VAL A 237 -9.40 -7.30 -15.19
C VAL A 237 -8.73 -6.14 -14.49
N TYR A 238 -7.47 -6.31 -14.12
CA TYR A 238 -6.63 -5.18 -13.74
C TYR A 238 -6.41 -4.28 -14.94
N ARG A 239 -6.56 -2.99 -14.73
CA ARG A 239 -6.12 -1.97 -15.70
C ARG A 239 -4.63 -1.78 -15.53
N ASP A 240 -3.90 -1.95 -16.61
CA ASP A 240 -2.46 -1.70 -16.68
C ASP A 240 -2.24 -0.28 -17.18
N LEU A 241 -1.63 0.55 -16.35
CA LEU A 241 -1.44 1.98 -16.58
C LEU A 241 0.06 2.31 -16.53
N THR A 242 0.54 3.09 -17.46
CA THR A 242 1.89 3.65 -17.41
C THR A 242 1.83 5.03 -16.74
N PRO A 243 2.39 5.21 -15.53
CA PRO A 243 2.41 6.51 -14.88
C PRO A 243 3.30 7.51 -15.64
N PRO A 244 2.80 8.71 -15.94
CA PRO A 244 3.61 9.73 -16.61
C PRO A 244 4.46 10.49 -15.56
N ILE A 245 5.49 9.84 -15.03
CA ILE A 245 6.43 10.43 -14.07
C ILE A 245 7.83 10.55 -14.69
N GLY A 246 8.66 11.43 -14.15
CA GLY A 246 9.99 11.67 -14.68
C GLY A 246 9.95 12.28 -16.07
N GLY A 247 10.70 11.68 -17.00
CA GLY A 247 10.78 12.13 -18.39
C GLY A 247 9.51 11.99 -19.22
N GLU A 248 8.58 11.14 -18.78
CA GLU A 248 7.30 10.88 -19.44
C GLU A 248 6.19 11.87 -19.01
N TRP A 249 6.51 12.81 -18.14
CA TRP A 249 5.55 13.79 -17.66
C TRP A 249 5.13 14.78 -18.77
N SER A 250 3.83 14.90 -18.98
CA SER A 250 3.20 16.02 -19.69
C SER A 250 1.76 16.21 -19.23
N PRO A 251 1.15 17.40 -19.41
CA PRO A 251 -0.27 17.61 -19.10
C PRO A 251 -1.21 16.65 -19.84
N GLU A 252 -0.89 16.32 -21.09
CA GLU A 252 -1.67 15.38 -21.91
C GLU A 252 -1.56 13.96 -21.37
N ALA A 253 -0.36 13.54 -20.96
CA ALA A 253 -0.13 12.22 -20.34
C ALA A 253 -0.83 12.11 -18.98
N GLU A 254 -0.88 13.20 -18.19
CA GLU A 254 -1.69 13.24 -16.96
C GLU A 254 -3.18 13.02 -17.24
N VAL A 255 -3.73 13.75 -18.23
CA VAL A 255 -5.15 13.60 -18.62
C VAL A 255 -5.45 12.16 -19.06
N LEU A 256 -4.57 11.57 -19.87
CA LEU A 256 -4.71 10.19 -20.34
C LEU A 256 -4.68 9.20 -19.16
N PHE A 257 -3.72 9.34 -18.26
CA PHE A 257 -3.62 8.49 -17.08
C PHE A 257 -4.89 8.54 -16.22
N ARG A 258 -5.37 9.76 -15.88
CA ARG A 258 -6.58 9.97 -15.07
C ARG A 258 -7.83 9.40 -15.76
N SER A 259 -7.99 9.58 -17.06
CA SER A 259 -9.14 9.08 -17.82
C SER A 259 -9.13 7.55 -17.99
N SER A 260 -7.95 6.92 -17.90
CA SER A 260 -7.77 5.47 -18.00
C SER A 260 -7.89 4.76 -16.65
N TYR A 261 -7.87 5.50 -15.55
CA TYR A 261 -7.97 4.95 -14.20
C TYR A 261 -9.37 4.36 -13.95
N PRO A 262 -9.49 3.16 -13.35
CA PRO A 262 -10.80 2.56 -13.12
C PRO A 262 -11.60 3.36 -12.08
N SER A 263 -12.83 3.71 -12.42
CA SER A 263 -13.78 4.42 -11.55
C SER A 263 -15.16 3.77 -11.58
N ILE A 264 -16.00 4.03 -10.56
CA ILE A 264 -17.36 3.49 -10.44
C ILE A 264 -18.28 4.04 -11.57
N ALA A 265 -17.93 5.20 -12.10
CA ALA A 265 -18.72 5.87 -13.15
C ALA A 265 -18.38 5.41 -14.57
N ALA A 266 -17.47 4.48 -14.75
CA ALA A 266 -17.01 3.99 -16.06
C ALA A 266 -17.75 2.72 -16.51
#